data_787a85426c4e2459f8bfc89fe1d96161
#
_entry.id   787a85426c4e2459f8bfc89fe1d96161
#
_cell.length_a   1.000
_cell.length_b   1.000
_cell.length_c   1.000
_cell.angle_alpha   90.00
_cell.angle_beta   90.00
_cell.angle_gamma   90.00
#
_symmetry.space_group_name_H-M   'P 1'
#
loop_
_entity.id
_entity.type
_entity.pdbx_description
1 polymer ?
#
loop_
_entity_poly.entity_id
_entity_poly.type
_entity_poly.pdbx_seq_one_letter_code
_entity_poly.pdbx_strand_id
1 'polypeptide(L)'
;EWLWRAPRPAFWRAATDNDRGCGFPQKAAAWLAADVYLQNLGFTVLQKSADGVQVRYTYGVPTVPGAKAELTYTVEPQGTLLVEAAYHGVPGAPELPCFGVKFQTFAPVARTLWTGLSGETYPDRCKGGIFGCHEEVPHIEPALVPQDCGLHVGTRQFTLEQHNACGQTAAAPVSYTH
;
A
#
# COMPACT_ATOMS: atom_id res chain seq x y z
N GLU A 1 6.40 0.30 -19.02
CA GLU A 1 6.67 0.46 -17.57
C GLU A 1 5.37 0.74 -16.84
N TRP A 2 5.16 0.04 -15.71
CA TRP A 2 3.96 0.20 -14.87
C TRP A 2 4.21 1.16 -13.71
N LEU A 3 5.37 1.06 -13.10
CA LEU A 3 5.70 1.79 -11.89
C LEU A 3 6.65 2.94 -12.18
N TRP A 4 6.32 4.11 -11.66
CA TRP A 4 7.20 5.28 -11.67
C TRP A 4 8.45 5.04 -10.81
N ARG A 5 8.30 4.31 -9.72
CA ARG A 5 9.38 3.93 -8.80
C ARG A 5 9.07 2.60 -8.13
N ALA A 6 10.09 1.98 -7.56
CA ALA A 6 9.92 0.77 -6.76
C ALA A 6 8.91 0.99 -5.62
N PRO A 7 8.14 -0.04 -5.25
CA PRO A 7 7.25 0.02 -4.10
C PRO A 7 7.99 0.47 -2.84
N ARG A 8 7.31 1.16 -1.94
CA ARG A 8 7.90 1.69 -0.71
C ARG A 8 7.02 1.39 0.49
N PRO A 9 7.59 1.19 1.69
CA PRO A 9 6.80 1.13 2.91
C PRO A 9 6.01 2.42 3.10
N ALA A 10 4.78 2.30 3.56
CA ALA A 10 3.90 3.42 3.90
C ALA A 10 3.43 3.30 5.35
N PHE A 11 3.35 4.44 6.04
CA PHE A 11 3.10 4.50 7.49
C PHE A 11 1.96 5.46 7.85
N TRP A 12 1.42 6.17 6.86
CA TRP A 12 0.41 7.20 7.10
C TRP A 12 -0.82 7.00 6.23
N ARG A 13 -1.97 7.25 6.81
CA ARG A 13 -3.26 7.41 6.13
C ARG A 13 -3.82 8.81 6.36
N ALA A 14 -4.78 9.23 5.56
CA ALA A 14 -5.48 10.48 5.79
C ALA A 14 -6.15 10.49 7.16
N ALA A 15 -6.01 11.60 7.88
CA ALA A 15 -6.63 11.74 9.19
C ALA A 15 -8.12 12.05 9.05
N THR A 16 -8.94 11.30 9.77
CA THR A 16 -10.38 11.52 9.87
C THR A 16 -10.71 12.63 10.85
N ASP A 17 -11.96 13.08 10.92
CA ASP A 17 -12.39 14.05 11.93
C ASP A 17 -12.34 13.46 13.33
N ASN A 18 -12.60 12.16 13.49
CA ASN A 18 -12.42 11.48 14.76
C ASN A 18 -10.95 11.50 15.20
N ASP A 19 -10.02 11.25 14.28
CA ASP A 19 -8.59 11.35 14.56
C ASP A 19 -8.20 12.77 15.01
N ARG A 20 -8.71 13.79 14.32
CA ARG A 20 -8.46 15.19 14.66
C ARG A 20 -9.05 15.53 16.03
N GLY A 21 -10.26 15.07 16.30
CA GLY A 21 -10.95 15.29 17.58
C GLY A 21 -10.23 14.71 18.78
N CYS A 22 -9.56 13.55 18.65
CA CYS A 22 -8.79 12.93 19.73
C CYS A 22 -7.30 13.34 19.74
N GLY A 23 -6.88 14.21 18.81
CA GLY A 23 -5.50 14.67 18.69
C GLY A 23 -4.52 13.61 18.19
N PHE A 24 -5.01 12.58 17.50
CA PHE A 24 -4.19 11.49 16.97
C PHE A 24 -3.12 11.98 15.97
N PRO A 25 -3.41 12.89 15.01
CA PRO A 25 -2.38 13.35 14.07
C PRO A 25 -1.18 13.99 14.76
N GLN A 26 -1.38 14.71 15.86
CA GLN A 26 -0.31 15.33 16.62
C GLN A 26 0.51 14.28 17.37
N LYS A 27 -0.14 13.29 17.97
CA LYS A 27 0.51 12.18 18.70
C LYS A 27 1.30 11.28 17.76
N ALA A 28 0.81 11.07 16.55
CA ALA A 28 1.41 10.20 15.53
C ALA A 28 2.24 10.97 14.48
N ALA A 29 2.53 12.27 14.70
CA ALA A 29 3.15 13.16 13.72
C ALA A 29 4.49 12.65 13.15
N ALA A 30 5.23 11.85 13.93
CA ALA A 30 6.47 11.21 13.47
C ALA A 30 6.27 10.32 12.23
N TRP A 31 5.06 9.83 11.98
CA TRP A 31 4.75 8.98 10.85
C TRP A 31 4.29 9.75 9.60
N LEU A 32 3.87 11.01 9.73
CA LEU A 32 3.28 11.81 8.65
C LEU A 32 4.12 11.86 7.37
N ALA A 33 5.44 11.93 7.53
CA ALA A 33 6.37 12.01 6.40
C ALA A 33 7.41 10.87 6.43
N ALA A 34 7.15 9.82 7.20
CA ALA A 34 8.10 8.73 7.38
C ALA A 34 8.48 8.06 6.05
N ASP A 35 7.51 7.87 5.14
CA ASP A 35 7.75 7.28 3.82
C ASP A 35 8.55 8.18 2.88
N VAL A 36 8.54 9.49 3.09
CA VAL A 36 9.30 10.47 2.29
C VAL A 36 10.77 10.46 2.67
N TYR A 37 11.05 10.34 3.97
CA TYR A 37 12.41 10.41 4.52
C TYR A 37 13.06 9.05 4.75
N LEU A 38 12.48 7.96 4.26
CA LEU A 38 13.08 6.63 4.35
C LEU A 38 14.51 6.63 3.82
N GLN A 39 15.41 6.08 4.62
CA GLN A 39 16.81 5.87 4.25
C GLN A 39 17.03 4.42 3.84
N ASN A 40 17.52 4.20 2.63
CA ASN A 40 17.95 2.88 2.23
C ASN A 40 19.26 2.53 2.96
N LEU A 41 19.20 1.55 3.85
CA LEU A 41 20.34 1.07 4.62
C LEU A 41 21.12 -0.03 3.89
N GLY A 42 20.64 -0.47 2.74
CA GLY A 42 21.26 -1.49 1.92
C GLY A 42 20.29 -2.57 1.48
N PHE A 43 20.83 -3.57 0.80
CA PHE A 43 20.07 -4.74 0.36
C PHE A 43 20.87 -6.02 0.54
N THR A 44 20.15 -7.13 0.61
CA THR A 44 20.72 -8.48 0.65
C THR A 44 20.07 -9.35 -0.42
N VAL A 45 20.85 -10.02 -1.24
CA VAL A 45 20.36 -11.05 -2.14
C VAL A 45 20.18 -12.34 -1.33
N LEU A 46 18.94 -12.75 -1.14
CA LEU A 46 18.58 -13.93 -0.36
C LEU A 46 18.63 -15.21 -1.22
N GLN A 47 18.26 -15.08 -2.49
CA GLN A 47 18.25 -16.17 -3.45
C GLN A 47 18.58 -15.64 -4.85
N LYS A 48 19.35 -16.44 -5.60
CA LYS A 48 19.58 -16.24 -7.03
C LYS A 48 19.75 -17.61 -7.68
N SER A 49 18.72 -18.06 -8.39
CA SER A 49 18.69 -19.39 -9.03
C SER A 49 17.87 -19.32 -10.33
N ALA A 50 17.74 -20.45 -11.01
CA ALA A 50 16.86 -20.59 -12.16
C ALA A 50 15.37 -20.42 -11.77
N ASP A 51 15.02 -20.64 -10.50
CA ASP A 51 13.65 -20.53 -9.99
C ASP A 51 13.28 -19.10 -9.61
N GLY A 52 14.22 -18.16 -9.70
CA GLY A 52 13.97 -16.76 -9.43
C GLY A 52 15.06 -16.06 -8.65
N VAL A 53 14.79 -14.78 -8.39
CA VAL A 53 15.67 -13.89 -7.61
C VAL A 53 14.90 -13.32 -6.45
N GLN A 54 15.47 -13.40 -5.26
CA GLN A 54 14.91 -12.78 -4.07
C GLN A 54 15.90 -11.77 -3.47
N VAL A 55 15.44 -10.53 -3.28
CA VAL A 55 16.25 -9.43 -2.75
C VAL A 55 15.46 -8.73 -1.65
N ARG A 56 16.09 -8.54 -0.51
CA ARG A 56 15.55 -7.76 0.61
C ARG A 56 16.24 -6.41 0.71
N TYR A 57 15.46 -5.36 0.76
CA TYR A 57 15.90 -4.01 1.09
C TYR A 57 15.53 -3.70 2.53
N THR A 58 16.45 -3.06 3.26
CA THR A 58 16.22 -2.57 4.62
C THR A 58 16.19 -1.04 4.60
N TYR A 59 15.15 -0.49 5.19
CA TYR A 59 14.94 0.96 5.31
C TYR A 59 14.99 1.39 6.77
N GLY A 60 15.74 2.44 7.05
CA GLY A 60 15.64 3.18 8.31
C GLY A 60 14.52 4.21 8.24
N VAL A 61 13.88 4.48 9.37
CA VAL A 61 12.82 5.48 9.53
C VAL A 61 13.32 6.62 10.40
N PRO A 62 13.97 7.66 9.83
CA PRO A 62 14.65 8.71 10.62
C PRO A 62 13.71 9.49 11.54
N THR A 63 12.45 9.62 11.17
CA THR A 63 11.42 10.30 11.97
C THR A 63 11.04 9.51 13.24
N VAL A 64 11.39 8.21 13.28
CA VAL A 64 11.21 7.33 14.44
C VAL A 64 12.53 6.58 14.65
N PRO A 65 13.49 7.17 15.39
CA PRO A 65 14.83 6.62 15.55
C PRO A 65 14.84 5.17 16.01
N GLY A 66 15.64 4.35 15.34
CA GLY A 66 15.73 2.91 15.60
C GLY A 66 14.69 2.04 14.87
N ALA A 67 13.62 2.62 14.37
CA ALA A 67 12.62 1.87 13.58
C ALA A 67 13.18 1.48 12.20
N LYS A 68 12.82 0.27 11.77
CA LYS A 68 13.21 -0.27 10.46
C LYS A 68 12.00 -0.90 9.77
N ALA A 69 12.03 -0.82 8.46
CA ALA A 69 11.11 -1.57 7.60
C ALA A 69 11.90 -2.35 6.55
N GLU A 70 11.38 -3.48 6.15
CA GLU A 70 11.98 -4.31 5.12
C GLU A 70 10.98 -4.56 4.00
N LEU A 71 11.45 -4.54 2.75
CA LEU A 71 10.74 -5.02 1.59
C LEU A 71 11.54 -6.14 0.95
N THR A 72 10.95 -7.31 0.86
CA THR A 72 11.52 -8.45 0.13
C THR A 72 10.80 -8.59 -1.19
N TYR A 73 11.55 -8.53 -2.28
CA TYR A 73 11.07 -8.74 -3.63
C TYR A 73 11.49 -10.12 -4.10
N THR A 74 10.52 -10.92 -4.53
CA THR A 74 10.78 -12.19 -5.19
C THR A 74 10.28 -12.09 -6.63
N VAL A 75 11.19 -12.20 -7.58
CA VAL A 75 10.88 -12.22 -9.02
C VAL A 75 10.95 -13.66 -9.48
N GLU A 76 9.82 -14.18 -9.94
CA GLU A 76 9.69 -15.54 -10.44
C GLU A 76 9.93 -15.58 -11.98
N PRO A 77 10.35 -16.75 -12.53
CA PRO A 77 10.66 -16.87 -13.96
C PRO A 77 9.52 -16.52 -14.91
N GLN A 78 8.27 -16.71 -14.49
CA GLN A 78 7.06 -16.37 -15.25
C GLN A 78 6.72 -14.88 -15.23
N GLY A 79 7.50 -14.06 -14.52
CA GLY A 79 7.33 -12.60 -14.44
C GLY A 79 6.47 -12.14 -13.28
N THR A 80 6.06 -13.01 -12.37
CA THR A 80 5.39 -12.61 -11.12
C THR A 80 6.38 -11.87 -10.23
N LEU A 81 5.94 -10.77 -9.64
CA LEU A 81 6.65 -10.07 -8.58
C LEU A 81 5.88 -10.20 -7.26
N LEU A 82 6.44 -10.94 -6.32
CA LEU A 82 5.95 -10.96 -4.94
C LEU A 82 6.66 -9.87 -4.14
N VAL A 83 5.90 -9.11 -3.37
CA VAL A 83 6.42 -8.06 -2.48
C VAL A 83 5.95 -8.35 -1.06
N GLU A 84 6.89 -8.65 -0.19
CA GLU A 84 6.65 -8.87 1.24
C GLU A 84 7.16 -7.67 2.02
N ALA A 85 6.35 -7.14 2.92
CA ALA A 85 6.70 -6.00 3.75
C ALA A 85 6.71 -6.39 5.23
N ALA A 86 7.75 -5.98 5.94
CA ALA A 86 7.86 -6.14 7.38
C ALA A 86 8.23 -4.81 8.04
N TYR A 87 7.59 -4.51 9.15
CA TYR A 87 7.93 -3.38 9.99
C TYR A 87 8.42 -3.88 11.35
N HIS A 88 9.60 -3.42 11.74
CA HIS A 88 10.18 -3.72 13.04
C HIS A 88 9.99 -2.50 13.94
N GLY A 89 9.04 -2.59 14.84
CA GLY A 89 8.73 -1.54 15.80
C GLY A 89 9.85 -1.33 16.82
N VAL A 90 9.81 -0.17 17.46
CA VAL A 90 10.71 0.14 18.59
C VAL A 90 9.87 0.49 19.82
N PRO A 91 10.31 0.11 21.02
CA PRO A 91 9.62 0.49 22.24
C PRO A 91 9.50 2.01 22.39
N GLY A 92 8.33 2.49 22.81
CA GLY A 92 8.08 3.93 23.00
C GLY A 92 7.82 4.73 21.74
N ALA A 93 7.78 4.10 20.56
CA ALA A 93 7.34 4.77 19.33
C ALA A 93 5.87 5.19 19.46
N PRO A 94 5.47 6.31 18.81
CA PRO A 94 4.07 6.67 18.69
C PRO A 94 3.25 5.57 18.02
N GLU A 95 1.95 5.55 18.32
CA GLU A 95 1.01 4.64 17.67
C GLU A 95 1.09 4.78 16.15
N LEU A 96 1.19 3.64 15.46
CA LEU A 96 1.32 3.58 14.01
C LEU A 96 -0.05 3.72 13.34
N PRO A 97 -0.27 4.75 12.50
CA PRO A 97 -1.57 4.97 11.84
C PRO A 97 -1.95 3.88 10.86
N CYS A 98 -0.98 3.37 10.12
CA CYS A 98 -1.12 2.22 9.24
C CYS A 98 0.26 1.66 8.87
N PHE A 99 0.28 0.45 8.33
CA PHE A 99 1.45 -0.10 7.65
C PHE A 99 1.00 -0.78 6.36
N GLY A 100 1.73 -0.51 5.29
CA GLY A 100 1.43 -1.08 3.99
C GLY A 100 2.52 -0.82 2.97
N VAL A 101 2.22 -1.12 1.72
CA VAL A 101 3.12 -0.88 0.58
C VAL A 101 2.45 0.12 -0.36
N LYS A 102 3.19 1.17 -0.69
CA LYS A 102 2.75 2.22 -1.61
C LYS A 102 3.32 1.96 -2.99
N PHE A 103 2.45 1.88 -3.98
CA PHE A 103 2.78 1.81 -5.40
C PHE A 103 2.52 3.15 -6.04
N GLN A 104 3.34 3.50 -7.01
CA GLN A 104 3.20 4.71 -7.79
C GLN A 104 3.30 4.38 -9.28
N THR A 105 2.23 4.64 -10.01
CA THR A 105 2.11 4.32 -11.42
C THR A 105 2.49 5.51 -12.31
N PHE A 106 2.91 5.25 -13.56
CA PHE A 106 3.24 6.30 -14.54
C PHE A 106 2.03 7.03 -15.05
N ALA A 107 1.01 6.28 -15.43
CA ALA A 107 -0.21 6.82 -16.00
C ALA A 107 -1.33 6.78 -14.97
N PRO A 108 -2.33 7.65 -15.09
CA PRO A 108 -3.54 7.53 -14.31
C PRO A 108 -4.18 6.15 -14.49
N VAL A 109 -4.74 5.64 -13.41
CA VAL A 109 -5.52 4.40 -13.46
C VAL A 109 -6.86 4.72 -14.12
N ALA A 110 -7.18 4.00 -15.18
CA ALA A 110 -8.42 4.19 -15.93
C ALA A 110 -9.58 3.42 -15.31
N ARG A 111 -9.30 2.22 -14.78
CA ARG A 111 -10.28 1.36 -14.13
C ARG A 111 -9.60 0.47 -13.10
N THR A 112 -10.31 0.18 -12.02
CA THR A 112 -9.92 -0.79 -11.01
C THR A 112 -10.94 -1.93 -10.97
N LEU A 113 -10.43 -3.16 -10.85
CA LEU A 113 -11.24 -4.34 -10.60
C LEU A 113 -10.70 -4.99 -9.32
N TRP A 114 -11.60 -5.46 -8.46
CA TRP A 114 -11.16 -6.17 -7.26
C TRP A 114 -12.07 -7.33 -6.91
N THR A 115 -11.51 -8.30 -6.22
CA THR A 115 -12.22 -9.37 -5.53
C THR A 115 -12.16 -9.07 -4.05
N GLY A 116 -13.29 -8.76 -3.45
CA GLY A 116 -13.38 -8.30 -2.07
C GLY A 116 -14.82 -7.91 -1.73
N LEU A 117 -14.97 -7.06 -0.73
CA LEU A 117 -16.27 -6.50 -0.36
C LEU A 117 -16.71 -5.44 -1.38
N SER A 118 -18.01 -5.35 -1.63
CA SER A 118 -18.60 -4.37 -2.55
C SER A 118 -18.47 -2.95 -2.01
N GLY A 119 -18.31 -2.02 -2.96
CA GLY A 119 -18.35 -0.60 -2.71
C GLY A 119 -17.26 -0.12 -1.76
N GLU A 120 -17.44 1.09 -1.30
CA GLU A 120 -16.62 1.71 -0.30
C GLU A 120 -16.96 1.16 1.08
N THR A 121 -15.98 0.65 1.78
CA THR A 121 -16.19 0.06 3.11
C THR A 121 -15.42 0.81 4.18
N TYR A 122 -16.11 1.12 5.26
CA TYR A 122 -15.45 1.52 6.49
C TYR A 122 -14.97 0.27 7.23
N PRO A 123 -13.82 0.31 7.91
CA PRO A 123 -13.33 -0.83 8.67
C PRO A 123 -14.34 -1.36 9.70
N ASP A 124 -15.16 -0.49 10.26
CA ASP A 124 -16.20 -0.81 11.25
C ASP A 124 -17.57 -1.14 10.63
N ARG A 125 -17.76 -0.97 9.32
CA ARG A 125 -19.03 -1.16 8.60
C ARG A 125 -18.99 -2.20 7.49
N CYS A 126 -18.10 -3.16 7.58
CA CYS A 126 -17.92 -4.19 6.56
C CYS A 126 -19.16 -5.11 6.37
N LYS A 127 -20.09 -5.13 7.33
CA LYS A 127 -21.25 -6.04 7.31
C LYS A 127 -22.23 -5.77 6.18
N GLY A 128 -22.24 -4.58 5.60
CA GLY A 128 -23.07 -4.23 4.45
C GLY A 128 -22.46 -4.60 3.11
N GLY A 129 -21.18 -4.96 3.09
CA GLY A 129 -20.47 -5.32 1.87
C GLY A 129 -20.79 -6.74 1.42
N ILE A 130 -20.90 -6.92 0.11
CA ILE A 130 -21.11 -8.24 -0.53
C ILE A 130 -19.79 -8.67 -1.13
N PHE A 131 -19.31 -9.85 -0.74
CA PHE A 131 -18.06 -10.38 -1.30
C PHE A 131 -18.30 -10.84 -2.75
N GLY A 132 -17.43 -10.39 -3.66
CA GLY A 132 -17.55 -10.69 -5.09
C GLY A 132 -16.46 -10.01 -5.91
N CYS A 133 -16.64 -10.03 -7.23
CA CYS A 133 -15.84 -9.27 -8.18
C CYS A 133 -16.53 -7.95 -8.49
N HIS A 134 -15.82 -6.87 -8.35
CA HIS A 134 -16.35 -5.51 -8.53
C HIS A 134 -15.42 -4.71 -9.44
N GLU A 135 -15.95 -3.65 -10.01
CA GLU A 135 -15.16 -2.71 -10.82
C GLU A 135 -15.64 -1.27 -10.59
N GLU A 136 -14.73 -0.34 -10.75
CA GLU A 136 -15.03 1.09 -10.73
C GLU A 136 -14.01 1.91 -11.51
N VAL A 137 -14.40 3.11 -11.92
CA VAL A 137 -13.49 4.16 -12.35
C VAL A 137 -13.02 4.90 -11.09
N PRO A 138 -11.72 4.97 -10.83
CA PRO A 138 -11.22 5.65 -9.64
C PRO A 138 -11.71 7.10 -9.58
N HIS A 139 -12.28 7.47 -8.47
CA HIS A 139 -12.77 8.82 -8.22
C HIS A 139 -12.46 9.23 -6.78
N ILE A 140 -12.49 10.52 -6.53
CA ILE A 140 -12.34 11.04 -5.17
C ILE A 140 -13.74 11.13 -4.57
N GLU A 141 -14.02 10.25 -3.62
CA GLU A 141 -15.25 10.36 -2.84
C GLU A 141 -15.23 11.63 -1.99
N PRO A 142 -16.35 12.36 -1.94
CA PRO A 142 -16.49 13.44 -0.97
C PRO A 142 -16.33 12.84 0.42
N ALA A 143 -15.40 13.40 1.18
CA ALA A 143 -15.09 12.91 2.52
C ALA A 143 -16.36 12.83 3.37
N LEU A 144 -16.78 11.61 3.67
CA LEU A 144 -17.87 11.38 4.60
C LEU A 144 -17.28 11.37 6.01
N VAL A 145 -17.20 12.56 6.57
CA VAL A 145 -16.80 12.73 7.97
C VAL A 145 -17.81 12.06 8.89
N PRO A 146 -17.39 11.43 10.00
CA PRO A 146 -16.08 11.55 10.65
C PRO A 146 -15.12 10.37 10.41
N GLN A 147 -15.38 9.49 9.46
CA GLN A 147 -14.66 8.21 9.28
C GLN A 147 -13.84 8.16 8.00
N ASP A 148 -13.01 7.13 7.86
CA ASP A 148 -12.32 6.83 6.62
C ASP A 148 -13.30 6.57 5.48
N CYS A 149 -12.97 7.00 4.28
CA CYS A 149 -13.69 6.72 3.05
C CYS A 149 -12.72 6.29 1.94
N GLY A 150 -13.23 5.68 0.87
CA GLY A 150 -12.43 5.22 -0.25
C GLY A 150 -11.68 3.90 -0.01
N LEU A 151 -12.00 3.17 1.03
CA LEU A 151 -11.34 1.90 1.36
C LEU A 151 -12.09 0.70 0.79
N HIS A 152 -11.35 -0.24 0.21
CA HIS A 152 -11.85 -1.55 -0.22
C HIS A 152 -11.33 -2.63 0.74
N VAL A 153 -12.04 -2.81 1.85
CA VAL A 153 -11.66 -3.77 2.90
C VAL A 153 -11.93 -5.20 2.47
N GLY A 154 -11.08 -6.13 2.89
CA GLY A 154 -11.21 -7.55 2.54
C GLY A 154 -10.84 -7.87 1.10
N THR A 155 -10.16 -6.96 0.40
CA THR A 155 -9.66 -7.18 -0.95
C THR A 155 -8.60 -8.28 -0.95
N ARG A 156 -8.78 -9.25 -1.86
CA ARG A 156 -7.83 -10.35 -2.06
C ARG A 156 -7.04 -10.22 -3.34
N GLN A 157 -7.67 -9.67 -4.36
CA GLN A 157 -7.06 -9.42 -5.65
C GLN A 157 -7.51 -8.05 -6.14
N PHE A 158 -6.58 -7.32 -6.72
CA PHE A 158 -6.81 -6.00 -7.25
C PHE A 158 -6.12 -5.88 -8.61
N THR A 159 -6.83 -5.41 -9.61
CA THR A 159 -6.28 -5.19 -10.95
C THR A 159 -6.37 -3.71 -11.29
N LEU A 160 -5.26 -3.13 -11.69
CA LEU A 160 -5.19 -1.78 -12.20
C LEU A 160 -5.16 -1.82 -13.73
N GLU A 161 -6.04 -1.09 -14.37
CA GLU A 161 -6.01 -0.87 -15.81
C GLU A 161 -5.56 0.56 -16.12
N GLN A 162 -4.65 0.70 -17.06
CA GLN A 162 -4.13 1.97 -17.53
C GLN A 162 -4.24 2.04 -19.06
N HIS A 163 -4.48 3.23 -19.59
CA HIS A 163 -4.35 3.49 -21.01
C HIS A 163 -2.97 4.11 -21.30
N ASN A 164 -2.25 3.55 -22.24
CA ASN A 164 -1.03 4.19 -22.74
C ASN A 164 -1.38 5.38 -23.66
N ALA A 165 -0.37 6.14 -24.06
CA ALA A 165 -0.53 7.29 -24.95
C ALA A 165 -1.17 6.94 -26.31
N CYS A 166 -1.18 5.66 -26.71
CA CYS A 166 -1.80 5.16 -27.94
C CYS A 166 -3.22 4.60 -27.70
N GLY A 167 -3.78 4.75 -26.49
CA GLY A 167 -5.12 4.24 -26.15
C GLY A 167 -5.19 2.73 -25.93
N GLN A 168 -4.07 2.02 -25.90
CA GLN A 168 -4.06 0.59 -25.60
C GLN A 168 -4.19 0.39 -24.10
N THR A 169 -5.07 -0.53 -23.70
CA THR A 169 -5.25 -0.90 -22.30
C THR A 169 -4.20 -1.91 -21.90
N ALA A 170 -3.58 -1.68 -20.77
CA ALA A 170 -2.73 -2.64 -20.10
C ALA A 170 -3.23 -2.86 -18.68
N ALA A 171 -3.22 -4.11 -18.20
CA ALA A 171 -3.72 -4.49 -16.89
C ALA A 171 -2.60 -5.09 -16.04
N ALA A 172 -2.50 -4.68 -14.78
CA ALA A 172 -1.60 -5.24 -13.80
C ALA A 172 -2.41 -5.81 -12.62
N PRO A 173 -2.53 -7.14 -12.51
CA PRO A 173 -3.13 -7.76 -11.35
C PRO A 173 -2.19 -7.69 -10.15
N VAL A 174 -2.74 -7.36 -8.99
CA VAL A 174 -2.08 -7.40 -7.70
C VAL A 174 -2.89 -8.31 -6.79
N SER A 175 -2.28 -9.38 -6.28
CA SER A 175 -2.92 -10.26 -5.31
C SER A 175 -2.36 -9.95 -3.92
N TYR A 176 -3.24 -9.95 -2.94
CA TYR A 176 -2.88 -9.76 -1.55
C TYR A 176 -3.04 -11.06 -0.78
N THR A 177 -1.98 -11.48 -0.12
CA THR A 177 -1.97 -12.62 0.80
C THR A 177 -1.61 -12.13 2.20
N HIS A 178 -2.34 -12.60 3.20
CA HIS A 178 -2.06 -12.32 4.60
C HIS A 178 -0.86 -13.10 5.10
#